data_da4f9e9e54c0708ce3130202bf578882
#
_entry.id   da4f9e9e54c0708ce3130202bf578882
#
_cell.length_a   1.000
_cell.length_b   1.000
_cell.length_c   1.000
_cell.angle_alpha   90.00
_cell.angle_beta   90.00
_cell.angle_gamma   90.00
#
_symmetry.space_group_name_H-M   'P 1'
#
loop_
_entity.id
_entity.type
_entity.pdbx_description
1 polymer ?
#
loop_
_entity_poly.entity_id
_entity_poly.type
_entity_poly.pdbx_seq_one_letter_code
_entity_poly.pdbx_strand_id
1 'polypeptide(L)'
;MAPLHDPGHPYQRAYAARFEWTLDRIGGSIQRALADLPREQRVTTSAGDLLVVHASPRGLDDRAGGPHNTAAEVEAAYAGTGASAIAFGHWHQSFVRPARFALLVNVASVSIPLDGRPLAAYTILTATSDGWIVEQRRVTSDREDVMRAERERGMPEWRPTA
;
A
#
# COMPACT_ATOMS: atom_id res chain seq x y z
N MET A 1 -21.32 -3.12 -4.26
CA MET A 1 -20.01 -3.62 -3.84
C MET A 1 -20.25 -4.75 -2.85
N ALA A 2 -19.70 -5.96 -3.09
CA ALA A 2 -19.81 -7.05 -2.13
C ALA A 2 -19.15 -6.65 -0.80
N PRO A 3 -19.68 -7.09 0.35
CA PRO A 3 -19.08 -6.80 1.64
C PRO A 3 -17.66 -7.34 1.70
N LEU A 4 -16.75 -6.61 2.35
CA LEU A 4 -15.32 -6.92 2.49
C LEU A 4 -15.02 -8.26 3.19
N HIS A 5 -16.04 -8.93 3.74
CA HIS A 5 -15.97 -10.21 4.43
C HIS A 5 -17.12 -11.13 4.04
N ASP A 6 -17.12 -11.57 2.79
CA ASP A 6 -17.96 -12.70 2.38
C ASP A 6 -17.08 -13.96 2.29
N PRO A 7 -17.07 -14.83 3.32
CA PRO A 7 -16.27 -16.06 3.32
C PRO A 7 -16.72 -17.03 2.22
N GLY A 8 -17.88 -16.82 1.61
CA GLY A 8 -18.37 -17.53 0.44
C GLY A 8 -17.71 -17.10 -0.87
N HIS A 9 -17.14 -15.90 -0.94
CA HIS A 9 -16.57 -15.41 -2.19
C HIS A 9 -15.23 -16.09 -2.52
N PRO A 10 -15.05 -16.67 -3.72
CA PRO A 10 -13.85 -17.43 -4.09
C PRO A 10 -12.54 -16.67 -3.89
N TYR A 11 -12.53 -15.39 -4.20
CA TYR A 11 -11.36 -14.51 -4.03
C TYR A 11 -10.97 -14.36 -2.55
N GLN A 12 -11.93 -14.24 -1.64
CA GLN A 12 -11.65 -14.10 -0.21
C GLN A 12 -11.14 -15.40 0.39
N ARG A 13 -11.64 -16.56 -0.05
CA ARG A 13 -11.10 -17.87 0.34
C ARG A 13 -9.65 -18.03 -0.12
N ALA A 14 -9.34 -17.67 -1.36
CA ALA A 14 -7.97 -17.74 -1.87
C ALA A 14 -7.03 -16.79 -1.09
N TYR A 15 -7.50 -15.60 -0.76
CA TYR A 15 -6.75 -14.65 0.07
C TYR A 15 -6.47 -15.21 1.47
N ALA A 16 -7.49 -15.74 2.14
CA ALA A 16 -7.35 -16.36 3.46
C ALA A 16 -6.36 -17.53 3.43
N ALA A 17 -6.47 -18.44 2.47
CA ALA A 17 -5.57 -19.57 2.33
C ALA A 17 -4.10 -19.13 2.12
N ARG A 18 -3.85 -18.11 1.31
CA ARG A 18 -2.50 -17.56 1.12
C ARG A 18 -1.97 -16.90 2.39
N PHE A 19 -2.83 -16.21 3.11
CA PHE A 19 -2.47 -15.56 4.37
C PHE A 19 -2.08 -16.61 5.43
N GLU A 20 -2.89 -17.64 5.63
CA GLU A 20 -2.61 -18.76 6.53
C GLU A 20 -1.30 -19.47 6.14
N TRP A 21 -1.13 -19.78 4.86
CA TRP A 21 0.10 -20.37 4.34
C TRP A 21 1.34 -19.52 4.66
N THR A 22 1.21 -18.19 4.57
CA THR A 22 2.30 -17.26 4.90
C THR A 22 2.60 -17.29 6.41
N LEU A 23 1.57 -17.21 7.24
CA LEU A 23 1.72 -17.26 8.70
C LEU A 23 2.45 -18.51 9.17
N ASP A 24 2.10 -19.67 8.62
CA ASP A 24 2.73 -20.95 8.96
C ASP A 24 4.24 -20.95 8.65
N ARG A 25 4.65 -20.27 7.60
CA ARG A 25 6.06 -20.27 7.14
C ARG A 25 6.95 -19.25 7.81
N ILE A 26 6.42 -18.08 8.12
CA ILE A 26 7.25 -17.04 8.77
C ILE A 26 7.51 -17.33 10.25
N GLY A 27 6.69 -18.18 10.90
CA GLY A 27 6.82 -18.56 12.29
C GLY A 27 6.51 -17.45 13.28
N GLY A 28 6.29 -17.82 14.54
CA GLY A 28 5.75 -16.90 15.55
C GLY A 28 6.67 -15.72 15.92
N SER A 29 7.98 -15.84 15.76
CA SER A 29 8.90 -14.72 16.04
C SER A 29 8.78 -13.59 15.03
N ILE A 30 8.71 -13.94 13.74
CA ILE A 30 8.52 -12.95 12.67
C ILE A 30 7.09 -12.37 12.73
N GLN A 31 6.07 -13.19 13.01
CA GLN A 31 4.71 -12.71 13.20
C GLN A 31 4.63 -11.63 14.28
N ARG A 32 5.26 -11.86 15.44
CA ARG A 32 5.32 -10.85 16.52
C ARG A 32 6.05 -9.58 16.07
N ALA A 33 7.22 -9.71 15.45
CA ALA A 33 7.96 -8.56 14.97
C ALA A 33 7.15 -7.72 13.96
N LEU A 34 6.37 -8.35 13.09
CA LEU A 34 5.48 -7.66 12.17
C LEU A 34 4.28 -7.00 12.88
N ALA A 35 3.74 -7.66 13.91
CA ALA A 35 2.63 -7.11 14.70
C ALA A 35 3.04 -5.87 15.53
N ASP A 36 4.31 -5.81 15.94
CA ASP A 36 4.90 -4.71 16.71
C ASP A 36 5.31 -3.51 15.83
N LEU A 37 5.22 -3.62 14.49
CA LEU A 37 5.52 -2.49 13.60
C LEU A 37 4.55 -1.33 13.84
N PRO A 38 5.05 -0.07 13.82
CA PRO A 38 4.19 1.09 13.98
C PRO A 38 3.21 1.19 12.79
N ARG A 39 1.98 1.61 13.08
CA ARG A 39 0.96 1.82 12.03
C ARG A 39 1.25 3.03 11.16
N GLU A 40 2.04 3.95 11.68
CA GLU A 40 2.49 5.15 10.99
C GLU A 40 3.94 5.47 11.35
N GLN A 41 4.64 6.12 10.46
CA GLN A 41 5.97 6.64 10.68
C GLN A 41 6.02 8.11 10.30
N ARG A 42 6.62 8.93 11.15
CA ARG A 42 6.82 10.36 10.89
C ARG A 42 8.31 10.67 10.74
N VAL A 43 8.64 11.45 9.72
CA VAL A 43 10.01 11.90 9.45
C VAL A 43 10.01 13.41 9.34
N THR A 44 10.71 14.10 10.25
CA THR A 44 10.87 15.56 10.20
C THR A 44 11.96 15.93 9.19
N THR A 45 11.64 16.86 8.31
CA THR A 45 12.54 17.28 7.22
C THR A 45 12.55 18.81 7.05
N SER A 46 13.41 19.32 6.15
CA SER A 46 13.44 20.74 5.75
C SER A 46 12.17 21.20 5.03
N ALA A 47 11.42 20.28 4.41
CA ALA A 47 10.14 20.55 3.73
C ALA A 47 8.93 20.41 4.65
N GLY A 48 9.14 20.23 5.95
CA GLY A 48 8.12 19.85 6.94
C GLY A 48 8.07 18.34 7.15
N ASP A 49 7.10 17.89 7.94
CA ASP A 49 6.98 16.47 8.27
C ASP A 49 6.42 15.63 7.11
N LEU A 50 7.06 14.49 6.85
CA LEU A 50 6.52 13.40 6.06
C LEU A 50 5.83 12.42 6.99
N LEU A 51 4.56 12.13 6.75
CA LEU A 51 3.83 11.03 7.36
C LEU A 51 3.77 9.84 6.40
N VAL A 52 4.14 8.66 6.89
CA VAL A 52 4.05 7.40 6.13
C VAL A 52 3.01 6.51 6.79
N VAL A 53 2.01 6.06 6.02
CA VAL A 53 0.93 5.17 6.48
C VAL A 53 0.66 4.09 5.42
N HIS A 54 -0.07 3.01 5.78
CA HIS A 54 -0.46 2.04 4.77
C HIS A 54 -1.59 2.56 3.86
N ALA A 55 -2.72 2.93 4.43
CA ALA A 55 -3.88 3.47 3.69
C ALA A 55 -4.18 4.92 4.12
N SER A 56 -4.56 5.13 5.37
CA SER A 56 -4.74 6.46 5.97
C SER A 56 -4.45 6.42 7.47
N PRO A 57 -4.35 7.58 8.15
CA PRO A 57 -4.25 7.64 9.62
C PRO A 57 -5.44 7.01 10.35
N ARG A 58 -6.59 6.86 9.69
CA ARG A 58 -7.80 6.27 10.26
C ARG A 58 -7.76 4.74 10.33
N GLY A 59 -7.00 4.08 9.43
CA GLY A 59 -6.92 2.63 9.39
C GLY A 59 -6.16 2.06 8.21
N LEU A 60 -5.84 0.76 8.30
CA LEU A 60 -5.04 0.05 7.30
C LEU A 60 -5.84 -0.30 6.03
N ASP A 61 -7.16 -0.31 6.11
CA ASP A 61 -8.11 -0.66 5.04
C ASP A 61 -9.01 0.52 4.61
N ASP A 62 -8.69 1.74 5.08
CA ASP A 62 -9.44 2.95 4.74
C ASP A 62 -9.33 3.28 3.25
N ARG A 63 -10.48 3.51 2.62
CA ARG A 63 -10.57 3.76 1.19
C ARG A 63 -10.66 5.23 0.79
N ALA A 64 -10.51 6.15 1.73
CA ALA A 64 -10.65 7.58 1.46
C ALA A 64 -9.48 8.20 0.67
N GLY A 65 -8.37 7.50 0.51
CA GLY A 65 -7.18 7.96 -0.21
C GLY A 65 -7.13 7.58 -1.69
N GLY A 66 -8.19 6.99 -2.24
CA GLY A 66 -8.19 6.51 -3.62
C GLY A 66 -8.16 7.62 -4.68
N PRO A 67 -7.80 7.28 -5.92
CA PRO A 67 -7.65 8.27 -7.01
C PRO A 67 -8.96 8.97 -7.37
N HIS A 68 -10.11 8.34 -7.08
CA HIS A 68 -11.44 8.85 -7.42
C HIS A 68 -12.21 9.44 -6.22
N ASN A 69 -11.62 9.44 -5.03
CA ASN A 69 -12.26 10.05 -3.86
C ASN A 69 -12.36 11.56 -4.01
N THR A 70 -13.45 12.12 -3.50
CA THR A 70 -13.67 13.56 -3.45
C THR A 70 -12.68 14.27 -2.54
N ALA A 71 -12.55 15.59 -2.71
CA ALA A 71 -11.70 16.39 -1.81
C ALA A 71 -12.17 16.31 -0.36
N ALA A 72 -13.48 16.26 -0.11
CA ALA A 72 -14.06 16.16 1.22
C ALA A 72 -13.74 14.82 1.91
N GLU A 73 -13.82 13.69 1.18
CA GLU A 73 -13.45 12.37 1.71
C GLU A 73 -11.98 12.31 2.09
N VAL A 74 -11.12 12.86 1.21
CA VAL A 74 -9.68 12.94 1.45
C VAL A 74 -9.38 13.85 2.65
N GLU A 75 -9.99 15.01 2.72
CA GLU A 75 -9.83 15.92 3.86
C GLU A 75 -10.26 15.28 5.18
N ALA A 76 -11.40 14.58 5.18
CA ALA A 76 -11.86 13.87 6.37
C ALA A 76 -10.91 12.77 6.85
N ALA A 77 -10.14 12.15 5.96
CA ALA A 77 -9.23 11.05 6.29
C ALA A 77 -7.81 11.52 6.68
N TYR A 78 -7.32 12.60 6.10
CA TYR A 78 -5.91 13.00 6.20
C TYR A 78 -5.66 14.38 6.79
N ALA A 79 -6.67 15.27 6.85
CA ALA A 79 -6.51 16.58 7.45
C ALA A 79 -6.23 16.48 8.97
N GLY A 80 -5.56 17.47 9.52
CA GLY A 80 -5.23 17.49 10.96
C GLY A 80 -3.98 16.69 11.33
N THR A 81 -3.33 16.01 10.39
CA THR A 81 -2.07 15.28 10.65
C THR A 81 -0.88 16.22 10.91
N GLY A 82 -0.94 17.47 10.45
CA GLY A 82 0.16 18.42 10.53
C GLY A 82 1.34 18.11 9.60
N ALA A 83 1.25 17.06 8.79
CA ALA A 83 2.28 16.69 7.83
C ALA A 83 2.21 17.57 6.57
N SER A 84 3.35 17.93 5.99
CA SER A 84 3.44 18.63 4.71
C SER A 84 3.34 17.67 3.51
N ALA A 85 3.74 16.41 3.71
CA ALA A 85 3.52 15.32 2.74
C ALA A 85 3.05 14.05 3.45
N ILE A 86 2.23 13.25 2.77
CA ILE A 86 1.75 11.96 3.26
C ILE A 86 1.99 10.91 2.17
N ALA A 87 2.86 9.94 2.46
CA ALA A 87 3.12 8.80 1.60
C ALA A 87 2.28 7.60 2.05
N PHE A 88 1.59 6.96 1.12
CA PHE A 88 0.73 5.81 1.42
C PHE A 88 0.65 4.84 0.24
N GLY A 89 0.26 3.59 0.52
CA GLY A 89 0.09 2.52 -0.45
C GLY A 89 -1.38 2.15 -0.68
N HIS A 90 -1.74 0.90 -0.39
CA HIS A 90 -3.09 0.32 -0.38
C HIS A 90 -3.79 0.23 -1.74
N TRP A 91 -3.78 1.29 -2.52
CA TRP A 91 -4.48 1.35 -3.82
C TRP A 91 -3.71 0.71 -4.98
N HIS A 92 -2.42 0.44 -4.78
CA HIS A 92 -1.54 -0.13 -5.81
C HIS A 92 -1.51 0.69 -7.12
N GLN A 93 -1.79 1.98 -7.03
CA GLN A 93 -1.79 2.93 -8.15
C GLN A 93 -0.85 4.08 -7.84
N SER A 94 -0.01 4.42 -8.80
CA SER A 94 0.98 5.48 -8.65
C SER A 94 0.34 6.83 -8.97
N PHE A 95 0.19 7.72 -7.99
CA PHE A 95 -0.30 9.08 -8.22
C PHE A 95 0.17 10.06 -7.15
N VAL A 96 0.16 11.33 -7.52
CA VAL A 96 0.40 12.47 -6.63
C VAL A 96 -0.82 13.37 -6.64
N ARG A 97 -1.28 13.78 -5.48
CA ARG A 97 -2.46 14.62 -5.31
C ARG A 97 -2.17 15.77 -4.36
N PRO A 98 -2.07 17.01 -4.83
CA PRO A 98 -2.04 18.18 -3.97
C PRO A 98 -3.39 18.33 -3.23
N ALA A 99 -3.33 18.50 -1.91
CA ALA A 99 -4.45 18.87 -1.08
C ALA A 99 -4.11 20.18 -0.35
N ARG A 100 -5.13 20.88 0.20
CA ARG A 100 -4.91 22.16 0.90
C ARG A 100 -3.99 22.03 2.12
N PHE A 101 -3.90 20.84 2.72
CA PHE A 101 -3.20 20.57 3.97
C PHE A 101 -1.89 19.80 3.79
N ALA A 102 -1.71 19.06 2.69
CA ALA A 102 -0.51 18.26 2.44
C ALA A 102 -0.41 17.80 0.97
N LEU A 103 0.77 17.36 0.56
CA LEU A 103 0.98 16.63 -0.67
C LEU A 103 0.71 15.14 -0.41
N LEU A 104 -0.30 14.56 -1.05
CA LEU A 104 -0.63 13.14 -0.95
C LEU A 104 0.09 12.36 -2.04
N VAL A 105 0.81 11.31 -1.67
CA VAL A 105 1.61 10.50 -2.60
C VAL A 105 1.30 9.04 -2.42
N ASN A 106 0.58 8.43 -3.38
CA ASN A 106 0.43 6.98 -3.40
C ASN A 106 1.65 6.37 -4.09
N VAL A 107 2.37 5.53 -3.36
CA VAL A 107 3.65 4.94 -3.81
C VAL A 107 3.48 3.71 -4.71
N ALA A 108 2.23 3.34 -5.00
CA ALA A 108 1.85 2.17 -5.80
C ALA A 108 2.20 0.83 -5.13
N SER A 109 2.71 -0.13 -5.89
CA SER A 109 3.03 -1.48 -5.42
C SER A 109 4.24 -2.03 -6.17
N VAL A 110 5.10 -2.74 -5.43
CA VAL A 110 6.22 -3.49 -6.03
C VAL A 110 5.73 -4.77 -6.70
N SER A 111 4.75 -5.46 -6.10
CA SER A 111 4.32 -6.80 -6.56
C SER A 111 3.08 -6.79 -7.44
N ILE A 112 2.07 -5.97 -7.09
CA ILE A 112 0.74 -5.99 -7.74
C ILE A 112 0.32 -4.56 -8.13
N PRO A 113 0.99 -3.89 -9.08
CA PRO A 113 0.53 -2.60 -9.57
C PRO A 113 -0.82 -2.75 -10.31
N LEU A 114 -1.77 -1.87 -9.99
CA LEU A 114 -3.14 -1.88 -10.54
C LEU A 114 -3.43 -0.67 -11.44
N ASP A 115 -2.40 -0.02 -11.94
CA ASP A 115 -2.48 1.17 -12.80
C ASP A 115 -2.22 0.88 -14.30
N GLY A 116 -2.41 -0.39 -14.72
CA GLY A 116 -2.26 -0.83 -16.10
C GLY A 116 -0.81 -1.01 -16.56
N ARG A 117 0.17 -0.83 -15.66
CA ARG A 117 1.60 -1.01 -15.96
C ARG A 117 2.17 -2.15 -15.11
N PRO A 118 2.49 -3.31 -15.68
CA PRO A 118 2.95 -4.49 -14.93
C PRO A 118 4.42 -4.40 -14.50
N LEU A 119 4.87 -3.23 -14.08
CA LEU A 119 6.22 -2.96 -13.61
C LEU A 119 6.20 -2.66 -12.12
N ALA A 120 7.15 -3.19 -11.37
CA ALA A 120 7.32 -2.85 -9.96
C ALA A 120 7.46 -1.33 -9.80
N ALA A 121 6.74 -0.73 -8.87
CA ALA A 121 6.74 0.71 -8.66
C ALA A 121 7.26 1.08 -7.27
N TYR A 122 8.03 2.16 -7.21
CA TYR A 122 8.43 2.82 -5.98
C TYR A 122 8.50 4.33 -6.16
N THR A 123 8.55 5.05 -5.08
CA THR A 123 8.58 6.51 -5.10
C THR A 123 9.75 7.03 -4.26
N ILE A 124 10.46 8.02 -4.80
CA ILE A 124 11.46 8.81 -4.08
C ILE A 124 10.83 10.15 -3.75
N LEU A 125 10.83 10.51 -2.46
CA LEU A 125 10.46 11.84 -1.99
C LEU A 125 11.72 12.55 -1.50
N THR A 126 12.03 13.68 -2.11
CA THR A 126 13.17 14.51 -1.71
C THR A 126 12.65 15.79 -1.07
N ALA A 127 13.02 16.01 0.20
CA ALA A 127 12.73 17.25 0.90
C ALA A 127 13.73 18.34 0.48
N THR A 128 13.22 19.50 0.12
CA THR A 128 14.02 20.70 -0.20
C THR A 128 13.54 21.90 0.62
N SER A 129 14.25 23.02 0.58
CA SER A 129 13.78 24.29 1.18
C SER A 129 12.47 24.79 0.57
N ASP A 130 12.19 24.42 -0.67
CA ASP A 130 11.05 24.91 -1.45
C ASP A 130 9.87 23.91 -1.46
N GLY A 131 10.01 22.80 -0.74
CA GLY A 131 8.98 21.77 -0.62
C GLY A 131 9.43 20.38 -1.07
N TRP A 132 8.52 19.60 -1.64
CA TRP A 132 8.75 18.20 -1.98
C TRP A 132 8.95 17.97 -3.47
N ILE A 133 10.02 17.23 -3.83
CA ILE A 133 10.18 16.66 -5.17
C ILE A 133 9.75 15.20 -5.07
N VAL A 134 8.88 14.78 -5.99
CA VAL A 134 8.33 13.41 -6.03
C VAL A 134 8.72 12.74 -7.36
N GLU A 135 9.45 11.64 -7.27
CA GLU A 135 9.84 10.84 -8.41
C GLU A 135 9.20 9.46 -8.32
N GLN A 136 8.21 9.20 -9.16
CA GLN A 136 7.59 7.87 -9.26
C GLN A 136 8.34 7.03 -10.28
N ARG A 137 8.99 5.98 -9.81
CA ARG A 137 9.88 5.14 -10.58
C ARG A 137 9.29 3.76 -10.84
N ARG A 138 9.68 3.18 -11.98
CA ARG A 138 9.29 1.83 -12.37
C ARG A 138 10.50 1.03 -12.79
N VAL A 139 10.51 -0.24 -12.36
CA VAL A 139 11.56 -1.18 -12.70
C VAL A 139 10.95 -2.50 -13.17
N THR A 140 11.64 -3.16 -14.07
CA THR A 140 11.30 -4.53 -14.44
C THR A 140 11.50 -5.45 -13.24
N SER A 141 10.57 -6.37 -13.04
CA SER A 141 10.69 -7.44 -12.05
C SER A 141 10.38 -8.76 -12.73
N ASP A 142 11.11 -9.81 -12.37
CA ASP A 142 10.84 -11.15 -12.87
C ASP A 142 9.63 -11.74 -12.16
N ARG A 143 8.45 -11.46 -12.71
CA ARG A 143 7.17 -11.96 -12.17
C ARG A 143 7.02 -13.46 -12.40
N GLU A 144 7.60 -14.00 -13.46
CA GLU A 144 7.53 -15.44 -13.75
C GLU A 144 8.35 -16.22 -12.74
N ASP A 145 9.51 -15.73 -12.36
CA ASP A 145 10.31 -16.29 -11.28
C ASP A 145 9.59 -16.30 -9.94
N VAL A 146 8.93 -15.18 -9.59
CA VAL A 146 8.12 -15.10 -8.37
C VAL A 146 6.99 -16.12 -8.40
N MET A 147 6.22 -16.17 -9.49
CA MET A 147 5.11 -17.12 -9.64
C MET A 147 5.59 -18.58 -9.66
N ARG A 148 6.74 -18.86 -10.24
CA ARG A 148 7.37 -20.18 -10.20
C ARG A 148 7.74 -20.55 -8.76
N ALA A 149 8.41 -19.67 -8.03
CA ALA A 149 8.80 -19.90 -6.63
C ALA A 149 7.58 -20.09 -5.71
N GLU A 150 6.48 -19.36 -5.95
CA GLU A 150 5.21 -19.55 -5.23
C GLU A 150 4.66 -20.99 -5.46
N ARG A 151 4.59 -21.44 -6.71
CA ARG A 151 4.12 -22.80 -7.05
C ARG A 151 5.01 -23.89 -6.46
N GLU A 152 6.33 -23.78 -6.63
CA GLU A 152 7.32 -24.76 -6.11
C GLU A 152 7.25 -24.89 -4.58
N ARG A 153 6.89 -23.81 -3.88
CA ARG A 153 6.72 -23.79 -2.43
C ARG A 153 5.31 -24.16 -1.97
N GLY A 154 4.39 -24.47 -2.89
CA GLY A 154 3.03 -24.86 -2.60
C GLY A 154 2.17 -23.72 -2.06
N MET A 155 2.43 -22.48 -2.47
CA MET A 155 1.54 -21.36 -2.13
C MET A 155 0.19 -21.52 -2.83
N PRO A 156 -0.94 -21.37 -2.13
CA PRO A 156 -2.27 -21.48 -2.73
C PRO A 156 -2.45 -20.49 -3.90
N GLU A 157 -3.10 -20.93 -4.97
CA GLU A 157 -3.35 -20.07 -6.12
C GLU A 157 -4.38 -18.96 -5.81
N TRP A 158 -4.24 -17.82 -6.51
CA TRP A 158 -5.18 -16.70 -6.40
C TRP A 158 -6.57 -17.00 -6.98
N ARG A 159 -6.63 -17.92 -7.94
CA ARG A 159 -7.88 -18.36 -8.55
C ARG A 159 -8.08 -19.83 -8.23
N PRO A 160 -9.15 -20.18 -7.52
CA PRO A 160 -9.56 -21.59 -7.48
C PRO A 160 -9.80 -22.04 -8.93
N THR A 161 -9.13 -23.10 -9.36
CA THR A 161 -9.49 -23.79 -10.59
C THR A 161 -10.95 -24.18 -10.48
N ALA A 162 -11.74 -23.83 -11.49
CA ALA A 162 -13.15 -24.19 -11.58
C ALA A 162 -13.32 -25.71 -11.61
#